data_32f9963be5e0dd8660cd509bc24a1057
#
_entry.id   32f9963be5e0dd8660cd509bc24a1057
#
_cell.length_a   1.000
_cell.length_b   1.000
_cell.length_c   1.000
_cell.angle_alpha   90.00
_cell.angle_beta   90.00
_cell.angle_gamma   90.00
#
_symmetry.space_group_name_H-M   'P 1'
#
loop_
_entity.id
_entity.type
_entity.pdbx_description
1 polymer ?
#
loop_
_entity_poly.entity_id
_entity_poly.type
_entity_poly.pdbx_seq_one_letter_code
_entity_poly.pdbx_strand_id
1 'polypeptide(L)'
;MATPARAVTRAATGTLAVVVGASAALAIAGAYWPAMPWLHWLFKPLTTLLIAWSVWRTPSALPRYRAWLLVGLVLSTAGDVFLMLPVDAFVAGLASFLLAHLAYLIALKQRERWFAAMWPFALYAVVAGLVLSQLWPGLPGELRVPVVVYVVVLAAMAAQALAVWWRRRDGAALCGAWGGACFVLSDALLAWDRFVAPFAAASFAVLASYWLAQWGLARSVPRQS
;
A
#
# COMPACT_ATOMS: atom_id res chain seq x y z
N MET A 1 -25.95 -25.06 -0.78
CA MET A 1 -26.56 -23.96 0.02
C MET A 1 -25.52 -23.34 0.92
N ALA A 2 -25.30 -22.00 0.86
CA ALA A 2 -24.36 -21.33 1.77
C ALA A 2 -24.96 -21.25 3.17
N THR A 3 -24.20 -21.61 4.22
CA THR A 3 -24.67 -21.51 5.60
C THR A 3 -24.95 -20.04 5.95
N PRO A 4 -25.97 -19.75 6.81
CA PRO A 4 -26.34 -18.36 7.18
C PRO A 4 -25.15 -17.55 7.72
N ALA A 5 -24.21 -18.15 8.42
CA ALA A 5 -23.00 -17.51 8.89
C ALA A 5 -22.09 -16.99 7.73
N ARG A 6 -22.00 -17.72 6.62
CA ARG A 6 -21.23 -17.27 5.43
C ARG A 6 -21.91 -16.11 4.72
N ALA A 7 -23.25 -16.07 4.71
CA ALA A 7 -24.00 -14.97 4.12
C ALA A 7 -23.83 -13.66 4.92
N VAL A 8 -23.90 -13.72 6.25
CA VAL A 8 -23.67 -12.58 7.15
C VAL A 8 -22.23 -12.03 7.01
N THR A 9 -21.24 -12.92 6.93
CA THR A 9 -19.84 -12.51 6.77
C THR A 9 -19.59 -11.85 5.39
N ARG A 10 -20.25 -12.34 4.32
CA ARG A 10 -20.17 -11.70 2.99
C ARG A 10 -20.84 -10.32 2.97
N ALA A 11 -22.01 -10.18 3.58
CA ALA A 11 -22.70 -8.89 3.68
C ALA A 11 -21.85 -7.86 4.44
N ALA A 12 -21.31 -8.23 5.61
CA ALA A 12 -20.44 -7.35 6.40
C ALA A 12 -19.17 -6.93 5.64
N THR A 13 -18.57 -7.84 4.86
CA THR A 13 -17.41 -7.51 4.03
C THR A 13 -17.77 -6.57 2.88
N GLY A 14 -18.95 -6.74 2.28
CA GLY A 14 -19.46 -5.85 1.22
C GLY A 14 -19.73 -4.44 1.74
N THR A 15 -20.41 -4.31 2.88
CA THR A 15 -20.67 -3.02 3.53
C THR A 15 -19.37 -2.27 3.84
N LEU A 16 -18.37 -2.97 4.38
CA LEU A 16 -17.08 -2.35 4.68
C LEU A 16 -16.35 -1.88 3.42
N ALA A 17 -16.39 -2.66 2.33
CA ALA A 17 -15.80 -2.24 1.06
C ALA A 17 -16.46 -0.95 0.52
N VAL A 18 -17.79 -0.84 0.65
CA VAL A 18 -18.52 0.38 0.28
C VAL A 18 -18.09 1.58 1.15
N VAL A 19 -17.98 1.39 2.46
CA VAL A 19 -17.55 2.45 3.39
C VAL A 19 -16.12 2.91 3.09
N VAL A 20 -15.19 1.98 2.86
CA VAL A 20 -13.81 2.30 2.46
C VAL A 20 -13.79 3.04 1.13
N GLY A 21 -14.57 2.57 0.14
CA GLY A 21 -14.68 3.24 -1.17
C GLY A 21 -15.25 4.65 -1.08
N ALA A 22 -16.30 4.85 -0.29
CA ALA A 22 -16.89 6.17 -0.05
C ALA A 22 -15.91 7.12 0.65
N SER A 23 -15.20 6.63 1.69
CA SER A 23 -14.16 7.38 2.37
C SER A 23 -13.02 7.79 1.42
N ALA A 24 -12.55 6.85 0.57
CA ALA A 24 -11.55 7.12 -0.44
C ALA A 24 -12.01 8.19 -1.46
N ALA A 25 -13.26 8.08 -1.93
CA ALA A 25 -13.84 9.06 -2.86
C ALA A 25 -13.90 10.47 -2.24
N LEU A 26 -14.30 10.59 -0.96
CA LEU A 26 -14.33 11.86 -0.24
C LEU A 26 -12.92 12.44 -0.05
N ALA A 27 -11.93 11.63 0.25
CA ALA A 27 -10.54 12.07 0.36
C ALA A 27 -10.00 12.58 -0.98
N ILE A 28 -10.28 11.87 -2.08
CA ILE A 28 -9.89 12.28 -3.44
C ILE A 28 -10.62 13.57 -3.83
N ALA A 29 -11.93 13.65 -3.61
CA ALA A 29 -12.70 14.86 -3.88
C ALA A 29 -12.14 16.07 -3.13
N GLY A 30 -11.80 15.90 -1.83
CA GLY A 30 -11.18 16.94 -1.02
C GLY A 30 -9.82 17.40 -1.52
N ALA A 31 -9.05 16.54 -2.19
CA ALA A 31 -7.77 16.92 -2.80
C ALA A 31 -7.94 17.88 -4.01
N TYR A 32 -9.10 17.85 -4.67
CA TYR A 32 -9.42 18.71 -5.81
C TYR A 32 -10.37 19.86 -5.47
N TRP A 33 -10.85 19.94 -4.23
CA TRP A 33 -11.81 20.96 -3.80
C TRP A 33 -11.23 21.91 -2.75
N PRO A 34 -10.59 23.01 -3.17
CA PRO A 34 -9.90 23.93 -2.26
C PRO A 34 -10.79 24.55 -1.18
N ALA A 35 -12.12 24.62 -1.42
CA ALA A 35 -13.08 25.12 -0.44
C ALA A 35 -13.35 24.14 0.72
N MET A 36 -12.98 22.87 0.57
CA MET A 36 -13.23 21.82 1.58
C MET A 36 -12.00 20.93 1.82
N PRO A 37 -10.82 21.50 2.17
CA PRO A 37 -9.59 20.73 2.35
C PRO A 37 -9.69 19.73 3.50
N TRP A 38 -10.58 19.96 4.47
CA TRP A 38 -10.84 19.08 5.60
C TRP A 38 -11.33 17.69 5.16
N LEU A 39 -11.98 17.56 3.99
CA LEU A 39 -12.34 16.25 3.43
C LEU A 39 -11.10 15.41 3.17
N HIS A 40 -10.08 15.99 2.54
CA HIS A 40 -8.82 15.28 2.30
C HIS A 40 -8.13 14.93 3.62
N TRP A 41 -8.01 15.89 4.54
CA TRP A 41 -7.31 15.73 5.81
C TRP A 41 -7.95 14.68 6.73
N LEU A 42 -9.28 14.60 6.73
CA LEU A 42 -10.01 13.64 7.56
C LEU A 42 -10.04 12.25 6.89
N PHE A 43 -10.47 12.21 5.62
CA PHE A 43 -10.79 10.94 4.97
C PHE A 43 -9.56 10.19 4.46
N LYS A 44 -8.42 10.84 4.20
CA LYS A 44 -7.20 10.15 3.78
C LYS A 44 -6.71 9.19 4.88
N PRO A 45 -6.38 9.61 6.11
CA PRO A 45 -5.99 8.68 7.16
C PRO A 45 -7.13 7.75 7.59
N LEU A 46 -8.39 8.22 7.59
CA LEU A 46 -9.55 7.41 7.94
C LEU A 46 -9.70 6.21 7.02
N THR A 47 -9.48 6.38 5.71
CA THR A 47 -9.58 5.27 4.74
C THR A 47 -8.56 4.17 5.07
N THR A 48 -7.31 4.52 5.34
CA THR A 48 -6.26 3.56 5.72
C THR A 48 -6.56 2.91 7.08
N LEU A 49 -7.10 3.66 8.05
CA LEU A 49 -7.53 3.11 9.35
C LEU A 49 -8.72 2.15 9.23
N LEU A 50 -9.69 2.42 8.34
CA LEU A 50 -10.80 1.49 8.05
C LEU A 50 -10.29 0.18 7.45
N ILE A 51 -9.29 0.26 6.58
CA ILE A 51 -8.62 -0.93 6.04
C ILE A 51 -7.88 -1.68 7.17
N ALA A 52 -7.16 -0.97 8.04
CA ALA A 52 -6.49 -1.57 9.21
C ALA A 52 -7.50 -2.25 10.15
N TRP A 53 -8.62 -1.60 10.42
CA TRP A 53 -9.70 -2.17 11.21
C TRP A 53 -10.24 -3.47 10.59
N SER A 54 -10.36 -3.54 9.25
CA SER A 54 -10.76 -4.77 8.56
C SER A 54 -9.79 -5.94 8.80
N VAL A 55 -8.49 -5.65 8.79
CA VAL A 55 -7.44 -6.63 9.07
C VAL A 55 -7.52 -7.10 10.53
N TRP A 56 -7.69 -6.15 11.45
CA TRP A 56 -7.82 -6.46 12.88
C TRP A 56 -9.01 -7.38 13.19
N ARG A 57 -10.15 -7.16 12.53
CA ARG A 57 -11.37 -7.97 12.66
C ARG A 57 -11.30 -9.34 11.96
N THR A 58 -10.31 -9.56 11.10
CA THR A 58 -10.20 -10.80 10.34
C THR A 58 -9.55 -11.91 11.16
N PRO A 59 -10.25 -13.02 11.47
CA PRO A 59 -9.62 -14.20 12.06
C PRO A 59 -8.56 -14.75 11.10
N SER A 60 -7.33 -14.89 11.57
CA SER A 60 -6.19 -15.27 10.74
C SER A 60 -5.61 -16.60 11.18
N ALA A 61 -5.34 -17.47 10.19
CA ALA A 61 -4.55 -18.69 10.38
C ALA A 61 -3.08 -18.39 10.70
N LEU A 62 -2.60 -17.17 10.42
CA LEU A 62 -1.24 -16.71 10.70
C LEU A 62 -1.28 -15.40 11.51
N PRO A 63 -1.41 -15.45 12.85
CA PRO A 63 -1.53 -14.25 13.69
C PRO A 63 -0.35 -13.27 13.56
N ARG A 64 0.87 -13.79 13.42
CA ARG A 64 2.08 -12.95 13.23
C ARG A 64 2.05 -12.20 11.90
N TYR A 65 1.58 -12.83 10.81
CA TYR A 65 1.37 -12.18 9.52
C TYR A 65 0.42 -11.00 9.65
N ARG A 66 -0.75 -11.23 10.28
CA ARG A 66 -1.75 -10.19 10.53
C ARG A 66 -1.20 -9.05 11.39
N ALA A 67 -0.44 -9.36 12.43
CA ALA A 67 0.15 -8.34 13.30
C ALA A 67 1.11 -7.42 12.54
N TRP A 68 2.02 -7.98 11.74
CA TRP A 68 2.95 -7.17 10.93
C TRP A 68 2.25 -6.37 9.83
N LEU A 69 1.17 -6.91 9.25
CA LEU A 69 0.32 -6.14 8.33
C LEU A 69 -0.33 -4.94 9.03
N LEU A 70 -0.83 -5.11 10.25
CA LEU A 70 -1.39 -4.01 11.05
C LEU A 70 -0.33 -2.95 11.37
N VAL A 71 0.87 -3.36 11.75
CA VAL A 71 2.00 -2.43 11.96
C VAL A 71 2.25 -1.61 10.69
N GLY A 72 2.32 -2.25 9.53
CA GLY A 72 2.50 -1.57 8.25
C GLY A 72 1.38 -0.58 7.93
N LEU A 73 0.11 -0.96 8.16
CA LEU A 73 -1.04 -0.07 7.94
C LEU A 73 -1.04 1.15 8.87
N VAL A 74 -0.66 0.99 10.15
CA VAL A 74 -0.53 2.09 11.10
C VAL A 74 0.60 3.04 10.68
N LEU A 75 1.75 2.50 10.30
CA LEU A 75 2.87 3.30 9.77
C LEU A 75 2.51 4.01 8.46
N SER A 76 1.77 3.35 7.56
CA SER A 76 1.25 3.99 6.35
C SER A 76 0.30 5.15 6.67
N THR A 77 -0.57 4.98 7.68
CA THR A 77 -1.45 6.08 8.15
C THR A 77 -0.62 7.26 8.69
N ALA A 78 0.47 7.01 9.42
CA ALA A 78 1.37 8.07 9.84
C ALA A 78 2.04 8.75 8.64
N GLY A 79 2.47 7.98 7.63
CA GLY A 79 2.97 8.52 6.35
C GLY A 79 1.94 9.40 5.63
N ASP A 80 0.67 8.96 5.59
CA ASP A 80 -0.45 9.75 5.06
C ASP A 80 -0.56 11.11 5.75
N VAL A 81 -0.46 11.13 7.07
CA VAL A 81 -0.53 12.37 7.87
C VAL A 81 0.68 13.26 7.56
N PHE A 82 1.90 12.73 7.56
CA PHE A 82 3.10 13.54 7.27
C PHE A 82 3.04 14.19 5.89
N LEU A 83 2.58 13.47 4.85
CA LEU A 83 2.47 14.00 3.50
C LEU A 83 1.35 15.05 3.33
N MET A 84 0.46 15.21 4.32
CA MET A 84 -0.60 16.23 4.31
C MET A 84 -0.26 17.48 5.11
N LEU A 85 0.80 17.45 5.93
CA LEU A 85 1.16 18.59 6.74
C LEU A 85 1.49 19.81 5.87
N PRO A 86 1.13 21.01 6.31
CA PRO A 86 1.42 22.26 5.57
C PRO A 86 2.92 22.59 5.53
N VAL A 87 3.72 21.95 6.39
CA VAL A 87 5.18 21.98 6.36
C VAL A 87 5.69 20.85 5.46
N ASP A 88 6.79 21.04 4.75
CA ASP A 88 7.38 19.96 3.93
C ASP A 88 7.94 18.84 4.82
N ALA A 89 7.07 17.90 5.17
CA ALA A 89 7.40 16.70 5.94
C ALA A 89 7.59 15.47 5.04
N PHE A 90 7.99 15.68 3.78
CA PHE A 90 8.17 14.59 2.81
C PHE A 90 9.11 13.50 3.31
N VAL A 91 10.26 13.86 3.88
CA VAL A 91 11.24 12.90 4.40
C VAL A 91 10.64 12.06 5.55
N ALA A 92 9.86 12.68 6.43
CA ALA A 92 9.16 11.95 7.50
C ALA A 92 8.11 10.99 6.94
N GLY A 93 7.35 11.42 5.93
CA GLY A 93 6.43 10.57 5.18
C GLY A 93 7.13 9.39 4.51
N LEU A 94 8.22 9.67 3.79
CA LEU A 94 9.04 8.65 3.14
C LEU A 94 9.58 7.63 4.15
N ALA A 95 10.10 8.08 5.29
CA ALA A 95 10.60 7.21 6.35
C ALA A 95 9.47 6.35 6.96
N SER A 96 8.29 6.92 7.16
CA SER A 96 7.14 6.21 7.70
C SER A 96 6.67 5.11 6.73
N PHE A 97 6.56 5.40 5.44
CA PHE A 97 6.24 4.41 4.41
C PHE A 97 7.35 3.37 4.22
N LEU A 98 8.63 3.75 4.34
CA LEU A 98 9.75 2.80 4.35
C LEU A 98 9.58 1.75 5.45
N LEU A 99 9.28 2.20 6.68
CA LEU A 99 9.04 1.30 7.81
C LEU A 99 7.78 0.45 7.61
N ALA A 100 6.74 1.01 6.97
CA ALA A 100 5.54 0.25 6.59
C ALA A 100 5.87 -0.88 5.60
N HIS A 101 6.66 -0.61 4.57
CA HIS A 101 7.08 -1.62 3.59
C HIS A 101 7.96 -2.70 4.22
N LEU A 102 8.83 -2.35 5.17
CA LEU A 102 9.60 -3.33 5.95
C LEU A 102 8.66 -4.23 6.79
N ALA A 103 7.63 -3.66 7.42
CA ALA A 103 6.64 -4.41 8.16
C ALA A 103 5.85 -5.38 7.25
N TYR A 104 5.41 -4.92 6.06
CA TYR A 104 4.76 -5.77 5.06
C TYR A 104 5.67 -6.88 4.57
N LEU A 105 6.95 -6.58 4.35
CA LEU A 105 7.95 -7.53 3.93
C LEU A 105 8.16 -8.64 4.99
N ILE A 106 8.21 -8.27 6.28
CA ILE A 106 8.27 -9.22 7.41
C ILE A 106 6.99 -10.07 7.48
N ALA A 107 5.82 -9.47 7.23
CA ALA A 107 4.57 -10.22 7.11
C ALA A 107 4.66 -11.28 6.01
N LEU A 108 5.02 -10.89 4.80
CA LEU A 108 5.10 -11.77 3.64
C LEU A 108 6.08 -12.94 3.84
N LYS A 109 7.17 -12.71 4.57
CA LYS A 109 8.11 -13.77 4.98
C LYS A 109 7.46 -14.87 5.83
N GLN A 110 6.38 -14.60 6.54
CA GLN A 110 5.64 -15.62 7.29
C GLN A 110 4.90 -16.60 6.38
N ARG A 111 4.66 -16.23 5.11
CA ARG A 111 3.97 -17.07 4.13
C ARG A 111 4.90 -17.89 3.28
N GLU A 112 6.08 -17.35 2.94
CA GLU A 112 7.06 -18.02 2.11
C GLU A 112 8.47 -17.49 2.40
N ARG A 113 9.48 -18.37 2.34
CA ARG A 113 10.88 -17.98 2.55
C ARG A 113 11.34 -16.95 1.52
N TRP A 114 12.39 -16.20 1.87
CA TRP A 114 13.06 -15.28 0.96
C TRP A 114 13.50 -15.99 -0.31
N PHE A 115 13.36 -15.32 -1.43
CA PHE A 115 13.83 -15.80 -2.74
C PHE A 115 13.31 -17.20 -3.14
N ALA A 116 12.12 -17.58 -2.64
CA ALA A 116 11.47 -18.83 -3.06
C ALA A 116 11.21 -18.90 -4.58
N ALA A 117 11.12 -17.75 -5.23
CA ALA A 117 11.19 -17.55 -6.67
C ALA A 117 12.05 -16.31 -6.94
N MET A 118 13.07 -16.42 -7.80
CA MET A 118 14.03 -15.33 -8.07
C MET A 118 13.52 -14.33 -9.12
N TRP A 119 12.76 -14.80 -10.10
CA TRP A 119 12.31 -13.97 -11.22
C TRP A 119 11.46 -12.73 -10.80
N PRO A 120 10.62 -12.76 -9.74
CA PRO A 120 9.94 -11.55 -9.27
C PRO A 120 10.91 -10.47 -8.81
N PHE A 121 12.00 -10.85 -8.15
CA PHE A 121 13.02 -9.90 -7.71
C PHE A 121 13.76 -9.28 -8.90
N ALA A 122 14.09 -10.07 -9.92
CA ALA A 122 14.66 -9.55 -11.16
C ALA A 122 13.70 -8.59 -11.87
N LEU A 123 12.41 -8.95 -11.97
CA LEU A 123 11.37 -8.10 -12.56
C LEU A 123 11.29 -6.76 -11.84
N TYR A 124 11.13 -6.76 -10.51
CA TYR A 124 10.98 -5.52 -9.75
C TYR A 124 12.29 -4.73 -9.66
N ALA A 125 13.46 -5.35 -9.75
CA ALA A 125 14.73 -4.66 -9.88
C ALA A 125 14.81 -3.87 -11.20
N VAL A 126 14.36 -4.46 -12.32
CA VAL A 126 14.26 -3.75 -13.61
C VAL A 126 13.27 -2.60 -13.52
N VAL A 127 12.07 -2.82 -12.98
CA VAL A 127 11.06 -1.75 -12.78
C VAL A 127 11.61 -0.62 -11.92
N ALA A 128 12.24 -0.95 -10.80
CA ALA A 128 12.86 0.02 -9.90
C ALA A 128 13.97 0.82 -10.60
N GLY A 129 14.83 0.16 -11.37
CA GLY A 129 15.90 0.80 -12.13
C GLY A 129 15.34 1.76 -13.20
N LEU A 130 14.29 1.34 -13.91
CA LEU A 130 13.64 2.22 -14.91
C LEU A 130 12.99 3.44 -14.25
N VAL A 131 12.25 3.26 -13.14
CA VAL A 131 11.66 4.39 -12.41
C VAL A 131 12.75 5.32 -11.89
N LEU A 132 13.79 4.80 -11.22
CA LEU A 132 14.89 5.62 -10.71
C LEU A 132 15.62 6.38 -11.82
N SER A 133 15.82 5.79 -12.99
CA SER A 133 16.47 6.46 -14.12
C SER A 133 15.70 7.70 -14.58
N GLN A 134 14.36 7.66 -14.53
CA GLN A 134 13.51 8.78 -14.89
C GLN A 134 13.49 9.87 -13.79
N LEU A 135 13.55 9.46 -12.52
CA LEU A 135 13.53 10.39 -11.38
C LEU A 135 14.86 11.11 -11.18
N TRP A 136 15.97 10.45 -11.56
CA TRP A 136 17.35 10.88 -11.21
C TRP A 136 17.71 12.31 -11.58
N PRO A 137 17.33 12.84 -12.76
CA PRO A 137 17.66 14.21 -13.12
C PRO A 137 16.97 15.27 -12.24
N GLY A 138 15.73 15.00 -11.78
CA GLY A 138 14.96 15.93 -10.94
C GLY A 138 15.14 15.70 -9.43
N LEU A 139 15.92 14.68 -9.03
CA LEU A 139 16.04 14.30 -7.62
C LEU A 139 17.14 15.10 -6.92
N PRO A 140 16.81 15.90 -5.87
CA PRO A 140 17.81 16.62 -5.06
C PRO A 140 18.88 15.69 -4.50
N GLY A 141 20.14 16.13 -4.47
CA GLY A 141 21.28 15.32 -4.06
C GLY A 141 21.10 14.67 -2.68
N GLU A 142 20.56 15.41 -1.73
CA GLU A 142 20.26 14.96 -0.36
C GLU A 142 19.16 13.87 -0.28
N LEU A 143 18.26 13.81 -1.25
CA LEU A 143 17.19 12.82 -1.31
C LEU A 143 17.59 11.56 -2.08
N ARG A 144 18.71 11.53 -2.79
CA ARG A 144 19.12 10.39 -3.62
C ARG A 144 19.25 9.11 -2.81
N VAL A 145 19.98 9.15 -1.69
CA VAL A 145 20.18 7.99 -0.83
C VAL A 145 18.87 7.54 -0.17
N PRO A 146 18.10 8.41 0.50
CA PRO A 146 16.79 8.04 1.05
C PRO A 146 15.84 7.42 0.03
N VAL A 147 15.72 8.00 -1.17
CA VAL A 147 14.83 7.49 -2.22
C VAL A 147 15.32 6.16 -2.77
N VAL A 148 16.63 5.96 -3.00
CA VAL A 148 17.15 4.67 -3.44
C VAL A 148 16.86 3.58 -2.41
N VAL A 149 17.11 3.82 -1.13
CA VAL A 149 16.80 2.87 -0.04
C VAL A 149 15.31 2.52 -0.03
N TYR A 150 14.47 3.54 -0.15
CA TYR A 150 13.01 3.39 -0.21
C TYR A 150 12.58 2.49 -1.39
N VAL A 151 13.04 2.80 -2.60
CA VAL A 151 12.70 2.06 -3.82
C VAL A 151 13.15 0.61 -3.74
N VAL A 152 14.34 0.34 -3.18
CA VAL A 152 14.83 -1.03 -2.99
C VAL A 152 13.91 -1.82 -2.05
N VAL A 153 13.50 -1.24 -0.92
CA VAL A 153 12.62 -1.92 0.05
C VAL A 153 11.22 -2.13 -0.53
N LEU A 154 10.66 -1.13 -1.21
CA LEU A 154 9.36 -1.24 -1.89
C LEU A 154 9.39 -2.34 -2.97
N ALA A 155 10.41 -2.34 -3.83
CA ALA A 155 10.60 -3.36 -4.87
C ALA A 155 10.75 -4.76 -4.26
N ALA A 156 11.52 -4.91 -3.19
CA ALA A 156 11.67 -6.18 -2.47
C ALA A 156 10.34 -6.66 -1.88
N MET A 157 9.54 -5.75 -1.31
CA MET A 157 8.20 -6.07 -0.77
C MET A 157 7.27 -6.57 -1.87
N ALA A 158 7.19 -5.87 -3.00
CA ALA A 158 6.35 -6.26 -4.12
C ALA A 158 6.82 -7.57 -4.77
N ALA A 159 8.14 -7.76 -4.91
CA ALA A 159 8.74 -9.00 -5.39
C ALA A 159 8.41 -10.18 -4.48
N GLN A 160 8.54 -10.02 -3.16
CA GLN A 160 8.21 -11.07 -2.19
C GLN A 160 6.70 -11.40 -2.25
N ALA A 161 5.82 -10.41 -2.38
CA ALA A 161 4.38 -10.64 -2.52
C ALA A 161 4.07 -11.47 -3.78
N LEU A 162 4.71 -11.15 -4.91
CA LEU A 162 4.57 -11.90 -6.15
C LEU A 162 5.17 -13.32 -6.04
N ALA A 163 6.32 -13.48 -5.36
CA ALA A 163 6.92 -14.77 -5.09
C ALA A 163 6.02 -15.67 -4.21
N VAL A 164 5.38 -15.10 -3.20
CA VAL A 164 4.37 -15.81 -2.39
C VAL A 164 3.23 -16.32 -3.27
N TRP A 165 2.66 -15.48 -4.14
CA TRP A 165 1.61 -15.91 -5.06
C TRP A 165 2.11 -16.97 -6.04
N TRP A 166 3.28 -16.79 -6.59
CA TRP A 166 3.86 -17.75 -7.52
C TRP A 166 3.98 -19.16 -6.93
N ARG A 167 4.30 -19.25 -5.64
CA ARG A 167 4.47 -20.52 -4.92
C ARG A 167 3.16 -21.09 -4.38
N ARG A 168 2.28 -20.24 -3.86
CA ARG A 168 1.06 -20.66 -3.14
C ARG A 168 -0.14 -20.82 -4.04
N ARG A 169 -0.25 -20.02 -5.09
CA ARG A 169 -1.37 -20.01 -6.04
C ARG A 169 -2.75 -19.87 -5.41
N ASP A 170 -2.85 -19.39 -4.18
CA ASP A 170 -4.12 -19.12 -3.50
C ASP A 170 -4.58 -17.65 -3.71
N GLY A 171 -5.90 -17.42 -3.53
CA GLY A 171 -6.50 -16.10 -3.76
C GLY A 171 -5.98 -15.01 -2.81
N ALA A 172 -5.64 -15.36 -1.56
CA ALA A 172 -5.07 -14.40 -0.61
C ALA A 172 -3.67 -13.96 -1.05
N ALA A 173 -2.84 -14.90 -1.55
CA ALA A 173 -1.54 -14.58 -2.12
C ALA A 173 -1.66 -13.71 -3.38
N LEU A 174 -2.65 -13.97 -4.24
CA LEU A 174 -2.93 -13.12 -5.41
C LEU A 174 -3.27 -11.70 -5.01
N CYS A 175 -4.11 -11.51 -3.98
CA CYS A 175 -4.43 -10.19 -3.44
C CYS A 175 -3.16 -9.46 -2.94
N GLY A 176 -2.25 -10.17 -2.27
CA GLY A 176 -0.97 -9.62 -1.83
C GLY A 176 -0.09 -9.17 -3.00
N ALA A 177 0.05 -10.02 -4.03
CA ALA A 177 0.84 -9.70 -5.24
C ALA A 177 0.26 -8.48 -5.97
N TRP A 178 -1.05 -8.43 -6.15
CA TRP A 178 -1.75 -7.27 -6.72
C TRP A 178 -1.54 -6.01 -5.87
N GLY A 179 -1.67 -6.14 -4.55
CA GLY A 179 -1.43 -5.04 -3.61
C GLY A 179 0.00 -4.49 -3.73
N GLY A 180 1.01 -5.36 -3.82
CA GLY A 180 2.40 -4.95 -4.03
C GLY A 180 2.61 -4.20 -5.35
N ALA A 181 2.00 -4.69 -6.45
CA ALA A 181 2.07 -4.02 -7.75
C ALA A 181 1.42 -2.63 -7.74
N CYS A 182 0.23 -2.52 -7.12
CA CYS A 182 -0.45 -1.23 -6.97
C CYS A 182 0.35 -0.24 -6.10
N PHE A 183 1.09 -0.73 -5.09
CA PHE A 183 1.96 0.14 -4.28
C PHE A 183 3.11 0.71 -5.10
N VAL A 184 3.79 -0.14 -5.87
CA VAL A 184 4.86 0.33 -6.78
C VAL A 184 4.32 1.37 -7.77
N LEU A 185 3.12 1.16 -8.32
CA LEU A 185 2.48 2.12 -9.20
C LEU A 185 2.18 3.45 -8.50
N SER A 186 1.57 3.39 -7.31
CA SER A 186 1.22 4.58 -6.52
C SER A 186 2.45 5.44 -6.23
N ASP A 187 3.52 4.82 -5.76
CA ASP A 187 4.71 5.53 -5.35
C ASP A 187 5.53 6.04 -6.54
N ALA A 188 5.51 5.30 -7.66
CA ALA A 188 6.09 5.78 -8.91
C ALA A 188 5.35 7.04 -9.43
N LEU A 189 4.00 7.05 -9.35
CA LEU A 189 3.20 8.21 -9.72
C LEU A 189 3.44 9.41 -8.79
N LEU A 190 3.51 9.18 -7.48
CA LEU A 190 3.83 10.21 -6.49
C LEU A 190 5.21 10.82 -6.75
N ALA A 191 6.21 9.97 -6.97
CA ALA A 191 7.57 10.41 -7.25
C ALA A 191 7.68 11.14 -8.59
N TRP A 192 6.94 10.68 -9.61
CA TRP A 192 6.86 11.36 -10.90
C TRP A 192 6.28 12.76 -10.78
N ASP A 193 5.13 12.90 -10.11
CA ASP A 193 4.47 14.19 -9.87
C ASP A 193 5.39 15.18 -9.13
N ARG A 194 6.17 14.67 -8.17
CA ARG A 194 7.04 15.50 -7.33
C ARG A 194 8.37 15.88 -8.00
N PHE A 195 9.00 14.95 -8.75
CA PHE A 195 10.39 15.10 -9.17
C PHE A 195 10.59 15.17 -10.69
N VAL A 196 9.57 14.84 -11.48
CA VAL A 196 9.69 14.88 -12.95
C VAL A 196 8.78 15.97 -13.54
N ALA A 197 7.49 15.77 -13.43
CA ALA A 197 6.50 16.72 -13.95
C ALA A 197 5.16 16.58 -13.22
N PRO A 198 4.65 17.64 -12.60
CA PRO A 198 3.31 17.66 -12.03
C PRO A 198 2.24 17.39 -13.11
N PHE A 199 1.18 16.62 -12.73
CA PHE A 199 0.07 16.36 -13.63
C PHE A 199 -1.28 16.43 -12.92
N ALA A 200 -2.32 16.91 -13.61
CA ALA A 200 -3.61 17.25 -13.00
C ALA A 200 -4.31 16.06 -12.30
N ALA A 201 -4.12 14.84 -12.80
CA ALA A 201 -4.74 13.64 -12.21
C ALA A 201 -3.88 12.99 -11.10
N ALA A 202 -2.78 13.60 -10.66
CA ALA A 202 -1.82 12.99 -9.74
C ALA A 202 -2.49 12.52 -8.44
N SER A 203 -3.21 13.38 -7.74
CA SER A 203 -3.88 13.02 -6.49
C SER A 203 -4.85 11.85 -6.65
N PHE A 204 -5.62 11.81 -7.74
CA PHE A 204 -6.53 10.70 -8.03
C PHE A 204 -5.75 9.40 -8.27
N ALA A 205 -4.77 9.43 -9.17
CA ALA A 205 -4.04 8.24 -9.59
C ALA A 205 -3.22 7.64 -8.43
N VAL A 206 -2.54 8.49 -7.67
CA VAL A 206 -1.76 8.10 -6.48
C VAL A 206 -2.67 7.51 -5.40
N LEU A 207 -3.72 8.22 -4.99
CA LEU A 207 -4.57 7.78 -3.90
C LEU A 207 -5.40 6.54 -4.26
N ALA A 208 -5.91 6.46 -5.49
CA ALA A 208 -6.66 5.29 -5.95
C ALA A 208 -5.78 4.03 -5.96
N SER A 209 -4.57 4.10 -6.57
CA SER A 209 -3.63 2.98 -6.58
C SER A 209 -3.11 2.64 -5.18
N TYR A 210 -2.89 3.62 -4.31
CA TYR A 210 -2.50 3.45 -2.93
C TYR A 210 -3.54 2.64 -2.11
N TRP A 211 -4.81 3.03 -2.15
CA TRP A 211 -5.82 2.30 -1.39
C TRP A 211 -6.16 0.94 -2.02
N LEU A 212 -6.04 0.77 -3.33
CA LEU A 212 -6.07 -0.55 -3.95
C LEU A 212 -4.91 -1.43 -3.45
N ALA A 213 -3.72 -0.86 -3.28
CA ALA A 213 -2.57 -1.56 -2.71
C ALA A 213 -2.83 -1.98 -1.27
N GLN A 214 -3.27 -1.05 -0.41
CA GLN A 214 -3.59 -1.31 0.99
C GLN A 214 -4.70 -2.35 1.14
N TRP A 215 -5.76 -2.24 0.32
CA TRP A 215 -6.84 -3.22 0.30
C TRP A 215 -6.38 -4.60 -0.16
N GLY A 216 -5.54 -4.67 -1.20
CA GLY A 216 -4.94 -5.91 -1.68
C GLY A 216 -4.11 -6.60 -0.60
N LEU A 217 -3.24 -5.85 0.09
CA LEU A 217 -2.46 -6.35 1.22
C LEU A 217 -3.36 -6.78 2.38
N ALA A 218 -4.40 -6.02 2.72
CA ALA A 218 -5.37 -6.39 3.75
C ALA A 218 -6.09 -7.71 3.41
N ARG A 219 -6.45 -7.92 2.15
CA ARG A 219 -7.09 -9.16 1.66
C ARG A 219 -6.14 -10.35 1.55
N SER A 220 -4.84 -10.12 1.68
CA SER A 220 -3.83 -11.18 1.66
C SER A 220 -3.72 -11.96 2.97
N VAL A 221 -4.43 -11.54 4.03
CA VAL A 221 -4.49 -12.26 5.32
C VAL A 221 -5.12 -13.64 5.12
N PRO A 222 -4.38 -14.75 5.39
CA PRO A 222 -4.95 -16.10 5.31
C PRO A 222 -6.01 -16.27 6.42
N ARG A 223 -7.22 -16.64 6.01
CA ARG A 223 -8.33 -16.86 6.94
C ARG A 223 -8.25 -18.24 7.56
N GLN A 224 -8.75 -18.36 8.78
CA GLN A 224 -9.06 -19.67 9.36
C GLN A 224 -10.20 -20.29 8.53
N SER A 225 -9.99 -21.52 8.07
CA SER A 225 -10.98 -22.33 7.35
C SER A 225 -12.08 -22.79 8.30
#